data_628a7d44e5a8011349af6fc1ab96c99a
#
_entry.id   628a7d44e5a8011349af6fc1ab96c99a
#
_cell.length_a   1.000
_cell.length_b   1.000
_cell.length_c   1.000
_cell.angle_alpha   90.00
_cell.angle_beta   90.00
_cell.angle_gamma   90.00
#
_symmetry.space_group_name_H-M   'P 1'
#
loop_
_entity.id
_entity.type
_entity.pdbx_description
1 polymer ?
#
loop_
_entity_poly.entity_id
_entity_poly.type
_entity_poly.pdbx_seq_one_letter_code
_entity_poly.pdbx_strand_id
1 'polypeptide(L)'
;TGSVASVSAKDLAAIPVASASEALTGKLAGVSVTTTEGSPDADIKIRVRGGGSLSQDNSPLYIVDGFPVSSISDIAPSEIQSIDVLKDASSTAIYGARGANGVIIITTKSGKEGKTQVDFGASFGFKQVTKLTEVLSPYDFVAYQREIGSLDYGNFADMDIWRSIDGTDYQDEMFGRTGNQQQYNINVSGGTKQMTYSVSYAHNEEKSIMLNSGFKKDNVNAKIKSELNKWMTLDFNARLSYSTIDGLGGGADTNESNAANSTVANATVFRPVDSLKYSDDDEENSSAQQKSPLERLLATDKTRNTFNQNYNVGLNWKPFKNWTFRSEFGYGWKFDDTEQYWGVDAVSNSKYGYNGQPQAYLLREKTMSWRNANTLTYDNKKLFKGRDKLNVLIGHEVSSSQRKSIENVSVAFPVTMNFDDMKANMGSGKALANQSTIAAKENILSFFGRVNYTMMDKYLLAVTVRADGSSKFGSGN
;
A
#
# COMPACT_ATOMS: atom_id res chain seq x y z
N THR A 1 18.35 -6.75 24.11
CA THR A 1 18.83 -5.35 24.01
C THR A 1 19.12 -5.02 22.55
N GLY A 2 18.09 -4.77 21.76
CA GLY A 2 18.19 -4.30 20.38
C GLY A 2 17.61 -2.89 20.28
N SER A 3 17.90 -2.16 19.18
CA SER A 3 17.28 -0.86 18.88
C SER A 3 15.86 -1.10 18.38
N VAL A 4 14.90 -1.05 19.30
CA VAL A 4 13.47 -1.17 19.01
C VAL A 4 12.81 0.20 19.23
N ALA A 5 11.97 0.62 18.31
CA ALA A 5 11.09 1.77 18.51
C ALA A 5 9.65 1.29 18.42
N SER A 6 8.82 1.74 19.34
CA SER A 6 7.43 1.28 19.48
C SER A 6 6.45 2.45 19.45
N VAL A 7 5.28 2.22 18.84
CA VAL A 7 4.12 3.12 18.87
C VAL A 7 2.93 2.35 19.45
N SER A 8 2.24 2.95 20.40
CA SER A 8 1.09 2.32 21.05
C SER A 8 -0.24 2.63 20.35
N ALA A 9 -1.28 1.84 20.65
CA ALA A 9 -2.64 2.08 20.18
C ALA A 9 -3.14 3.50 20.50
N LYS A 10 -2.75 4.07 21.66
CA LYS A 10 -3.15 5.41 22.08
C LYS A 10 -2.56 6.49 21.17
N ASP A 11 -1.31 6.32 20.75
CA ASP A 11 -0.62 7.28 19.87
C ASP A 11 -1.19 7.25 18.45
N LEU A 12 -1.70 6.08 18.03
CA LEU A 12 -2.32 5.88 16.71
C LEU A 12 -3.77 6.37 16.66
N ALA A 13 -4.53 6.17 17.74
CA ALA A 13 -5.95 6.56 17.81
C ALA A 13 -6.19 8.07 17.71
N ALA A 14 -5.15 8.89 17.97
CA ALA A 14 -5.23 10.35 17.90
C ALA A 14 -5.16 10.89 16.46
N ILE A 15 -4.90 10.04 15.46
CA ILE A 15 -4.66 10.47 14.09
C ILE A 15 -5.74 9.87 13.18
N PRO A 16 -6.58 10.70 12.53
CA PRO A 16 -7.65 10.23 11.65
C PRO A 16 -7.09 9.89 10.26
N VAL A 17 -6.32 8.81 10.18
CA VAL A 17 -5.72 8.31 8.93
C VAL A 17 -6.31 6.98 8.50
N ALA A 18 -6.22 6.67 7.20
CA ALA A 18 -6.88 5.52 6.60
C ALA A 18 -6.13 4.19 6.79
N SER A 19 -4.82 4.25 7.04
CA SER A 19 -3.98 3.05 7.08
C SER A 19 -2.90 3.08 8.17
N ALA A 20 -2.44 1.89 8.56
CA ALA A 20 -1.31 1.73 9.47
C ALA A 20 -0.02 2.39 8.93
N SER A 21 0.18 2.33 7.62
CA SER A 21 1.35 2.93 6.97
C SER A 21 1.39 4.45 7.16
N GLU A 22 0.25 5.11 6.95
CA GLU A 22 0.10 6.55 7.10
C GLU A 22 0.26 6.98 8.57
N ALA A 23 -0.27 6.18 9.49
CA ALA A 23 -0.19 6.42 10.93
C ALA A 23 1.26 6.44 11.49
N LEU A 24 2.21 5.86 10.78
CA LEU A 24 3.64 5.84 11.15
C LEU A 24 4.38 7.14 10.81
N THR A 25 3.78 8.03 10.02
CA THR A 25 4.43 9.26 9.55
C THR A 25 4.87 10.14 10.74
N GLY A 26 6.18 10.41 10.84
CA GLY A 26 6.76 11.25 11.89
C GLY A 26 6.74 10.67 13.31
N LYS A 27 6.31 9.41 13.52
CA LYS A 27 6.15 8.80 14.85
C LYS A 27 7.38 8.03 15.34
N LEU A 28 8.24 7.60 14.45
CA LEU A 28 9.34 6.71 14.80
C LEU A 28 10.69 7.27 14.31
N ALA A 29 11.61 7.53 15.23
CA ALA A 29 12.96 7.95 14.89
C ALA A 29 13.66 6.92 13.99
N GLY A 30 14.29 7.36 12.89
CA GLY A 30 14.97 6.51 11.91
C GLY A 30 14.03 5.67 11.04
N VAL A 31 12.75 6.02 10.98
CA VAL A 31 11.77 5.52 10.01
C VAL A 31 11.31 6.69 9.17
N SER A 32 11.58 6.62 7.87
CA SER A 32 11.08 7.58 6.88
C SER A 32 9.83 7.01 6.23
N VAL A 33 8.78 7.79 6.24
CA VAL A 33 7.51 7.45 5.58
C VAL A 33 7.26 8.54 4.55
N THR A 34 7.22 8.17 3.28
CA THR A 34 6.97 9.09 2.17
C THR A 34 5.79 8.61 1.37
N THR A 35 4.87 9.52 1.09
CA THR A 35 3.80 9.34 0.10
C THR A 35 4.28 9.92 -1.22
N THR A 36 4.05 9.20 -2.31
CA THR A 36 4.49 9.63 -3.64
C THR A 36 3.57 10.69 -4.24
N GLU A 37 2.32 10.70 -3.83
CA GLU A 37 1.28 11.60 -4.29
C GLU A 37 0.17 11.75 -3.24
N GLY A 38 -0.80 12.62 -3.49
CA GLY A 38 -1.91 12.89 -2.57
C GLY A 38 -3.16 12.04 -2.79
N SER A 39 -3.10 10.97 -3.59
CA SER A 39 -4.25 10.07 -3.78
C SER A 39 -4.53 9.24 -2.52
N PRO A 40 -5.79 8.87 -2.26
CA PRO A 40 -6.16 8.11 -1.05
C PRO A 40 -5.48 6.75 -0.92
N ASP A 41 -5.01 6.18 -2.01
CA ASP A 41 -4.31 4.90 -2.09
C ASP A 41 -2.84 5.04 -2.46
N ALA A 42 -2.29 6.26 -2.35
CA ALA A 42 -0.89 6.52 -2.66
C ALA A 42 0.02 5.47 -2.06
N ASP A 43 0.98 5.02 -2.84
CA ASP A 43 1.97 4.06 -2.36
C ASP A 43 2.82 4.72 -1.27
N ILE A 44 2.68 4.20 -0.06
CA ILE A 44 3.40 4.69 1.11
C ILE A 44 4.69 3.92 1.25
N LYS A 45 5.78 4.56 0.88
CA LYS A 45 7.11 3.98 1.00
C LYS A 45 7.64 4.18 2.42
N ILE A 46 7.86 3.06 3.12
CA ILE A 46 8.46 3.05 4.46
C ILE A 46 9.90 2.57 4.33
N ARG A 47 10.84 3.35 4.85
CA ARG A 47 12.26 3.01 4.89
C ARG A 47 12.76 3.06 6.33
N VAL A 48 13.50 2.04 6.74
CA VAL A 48 14.12 1.96 8.08
C VAL A 48 15.62 2.15 7.93
N ARG A 49 16.16 3.22 8.53
CA ARG A 49 17.59 3.62 8.46
C ARG A 49 18.10 3.93 7.03
N GLY A 50 17.22 4.34 6.12
CA GLY A 50 17.56 4.68 4.74
C GLY A 50 17.46 3.51 3.77
N GLY A 51 17.93 3.68 2.54
CA GLY A 51 17.95 2.63 1.51
C GLY A 51 19.28 1.87 1.50
N GLY A 52 19.21 0.56 1.48
CA GLY A 52 20.39 -0.32 1.38
C GLY A 52 20.81 -0.63 -0.07
N SER A 53 19.94 -0.37 -1.04
CA SER A 53 20.16 -0.67 -2.46
C SER A 53 19.66 0.45 -3.37
N LEU A 54 20.36 0.68 -4.44
CA LEU A 54 19.96 1.62 -5.50
C LEU A 54 19.03 0.98 -6.53
N SER A 55 19.08 -0.34 -6.70
CA SER A 55 18.35 -1.08 -7.74
C SER A 55 17.33 -2.09 -7.22
N GLN A 56 17.30 -2.35 -5.91
CA GLN A 56 16.42 -3.31 -5.28
C GLN A 56 15.40 -2.63 -4.37
N ASP A 57 14.31 -3.33 -4.05
CA ASP A 57 13.33 -2.86 -3.09
C ASP A 57 13.95 -2.66 -1.70
N ASN A 58 13.78 -1.48 -1.14
CA ASN A 58 14.26 -1.08 0.18
C ASN A 58 13.17 -1.15 1.25
N SER A 59 12.02 -1.76 0.96
CA SER A 59 10.92 -1.90 1.90
C SER A 59 11.31 -2.82 3.07
N PRO A 60 10.90 -2.50 4.30
CA PRO A 60 11.07 -3.38 5.45
C PRO A 60 10.18 -4.62 5.33
N LEU A 61 10.53 -5.67 6.05
CA LEU A 61 9.64 -6.83 6.21
C LEU A 61 8.51 -6.48 7.17
N TYR A 62 7.26 -6.65 6.74
CA TYR A 62 6.10 -6.48 7.59
C TYR A 62 5.66 -7.80 8.20
N ILE A 63 5.44 -7.82 9.50
CA ILE A 63 4.94 -8.96 10.26
C ILE A 63 3.67 -8.54 10.99
N VAL A 64 2.56 -9.19 10.71
CA VAL A 64 1.28 -8.91 11.37
C VAL A 64 0.85 -10.15 12.16
N ASP A 65 0.72 -10.02 13.47
CA ASP A 65 0.39 -11.12 14.39
C ASP A 65 1.27 -12.37 14.17
N GLY A 66 2.55 -12.16 13.84
CA GLY A 66 3.53 -13.23 13.59
C GLY A 66 3.64 -13.65 12.12
N PHE A 67 2.82 -13.15 11.21
CA PHE A 67 2.83 -13.54 9.80
C PHE A 67 3.43 -12.47 8.90
N PRO A 68 4.34 -12.83 7.99
CA PRO A 68 4.83 -11.92 6.95
C PRO A 68 3.71 -11.53 5.98
N VAL A 69 3.60 -10.24 5.70
CA VAL A 69 2.68 -9.68 4.71
C VAL A 69 3.44 -8.75 3.77
N SER A 70 2.90 -8.51 2.58
CA SER A 70 3.53 -7.64 1.58
C SER A 70 3.26 -6.15 1.85
N SER A 71 2.14 -5.82 2.50
CA SER A 71 1.74 -4.45 2.81
C SER A 71 0.97 -4.41 4.13
N ILE A 72 0.96 -3.26 4.76
CA ILE A 72 0.17 -2.96 5.97
C ILE A 72 -0.88 -1.87 5.72
N SER A 73 -1.03 -1.45 4.48
CA SER A 73 -2.05 -0.46 4.09
C SER A 73 -3.49 -0.98 4.25
N ASP A 74 -3.66 -2.30 4.28
CA ASP A 74 -4.94 -2.97 4.51
C ASP A 74 -5.36 -3.04 5.99
N ILE A 75 -4.53 -2.57 6.92
CA ILE A 75 -4.81 -2.60 8.36
C ILE A 75 -5.35 -1.25 8.82
N ALA A 76 -6.53 -1.27 9.45
CA ALA A 76 -7.09 -0.07 10.05
C ALA A 76 -6.31 0.29 11.33
N PRO A 77 -5.94 1.58 11.55
CA PRO A 77 -5.27 2.01 12.78
C PRO A 77 -6.03 1.64 14.05
N SER A 78 -7.36 1.64 13.99
CA SER A 78 -8.24 1.26 15.10
C SER A 78 -8.09 -0.20 15.55
N GLU A 79 -7.59 -1.10 14.68
CA GLU A 79 -7.35 -2.51 14.98
C GLU A 79 -5.99 -2.76 15.66
N ILE A 80 -5.09 -1.78 15.63
CA ILE A 80 -3.70 -1.94 16.09
C ILE A 80 -3.61 -1.77 17.59
N GLN A 81 -2.87 -2.66 18.24
CA GLN A 81 -2.47 -2.56 19.64
C GLN A 81 -1.09 -1.93 19.79
N SER A 82 -0.12 -2.37 18.98
CA SER A 82 1.24 -1.80 18.94
C SER A 82 1.88 -2.01 17.57
N ILE A 83 2.81 -1.12 17.24
CA ILE A 83 3.73 -1.27 16.13
C ILE A 83 5.15 -1.18 16.69
N ASP A 84 5.93 -2.22 16.46
CA ASP A 84 7.33 -2.33 16.89
C ASP A 84 8.24 -2.40 15.68
N VAL A 85 9.26 -1.55 15.62
CA VAL A 85 10.22 -1.52 14.53
C VAL A 85 11.58 -2.00 14.99
N LEU A 86 12.02 -3.13 14.44
CA LEU A 86 13.36 -3.70 14.67
C LEU A 86 14.32 -3.11 13.64
N LYS A 87 15.35 -2.40 14.14
CA LYS A 87 16.25 -1.63 13.29
C LYS A 87 17.65 -2.22 13.19
N ASP A 88 18.07 -3.05 14.15
CA ASP A 88 19.42 -3.60 14.18
C ASP A 88 19.48 -5.07 13.72
N ALA A 89 20.62 -5.47 13.19
CA ALA A 89 20.85 -6.81 12.66
C ALA A 89 20.63 -7.92 13.68
N SER A 90 20.91 -7.67 14.98
CA SER A 90 20.73 -8.67 16.02
C SER A 90 19.27 -8.99 16.29
N SER A 91 18.41 -7.97 16.23
CA SER A 91 16.95 -8.11 16.39
C SER A 91 16.30 -8.72 15.15
N THR A 92 16.79 -8.39 13.93
CA THR A 92 16.22 -8.85 12.66
C THR A 92 16.75 -10.21 12.20
N ALA A 93 17.85 -10.71 12.78
CA ALA A 93 18.52 -11.94 12.33
C ALA A 93 17.59 -13.17 12.25
N ILE A 94 16.58 -13.28 13.13
CA ILE A 94 15.63 -14.39 13.09
C ILE A 94 14.75 -14.38 11.83
N TYR A 95 14.62 -13.23 11.16
CA TYR A 95 13.86 -13.07 9.93
C TYR A 95 14.69 -13.27 8.65
N GLY A 96 16.01 -13.54 8.83
CA GLY A 96 16.95 -13.84 7.75
C GLY A 96 17.18 -12.65 6.80
N ALA A 97 17.51 -12.95 5.55
CA ALA A 97 17.81 -11.93 4.52
C ALA A 97 16.64 -10.96 4.28
N ARG A 98 15.39 -11.42 4.47
CA ARG A 98 14.21 -10.57 4.33
C ARG A 98 14.13 -9.44 5.37
N GLY A 99 14.82 -9.60 6.53
CA GLY A 99 14.89 -8.58 7.57
C GLY A 99 16.02 -7.57 7.40
N ALA A 100 16.79 -7.61 6.29
CA ALA A 100 17.95 -6.75 6.07
C ALA A 100 17.59 -5.25 6.06
N ASN A 101 16.44 -4.89 5.51
CA ASN A 101 15.93 -3.51 5.45
C ASN A 101 15.12 -3.10 6.71
N GLY A 102 15.23 -3.88 7.81
CA GLY A 102 14.44 -3.71 9.02
C GLY A 102 13.16 -4.56 9.02
N VAL A 103 12.53 -4.66 10.19
CA VAL A 103 11.29 -5.42 10.37
C VAL A 103 10.29 -4.57 11.13
N ILE A 104 9.09 -4.46 10.62
CA ILE A 104 7.96 -3.79 11.26
C ILE A 104 6.98 -4.86 11.73
N ILE A 105 6.80 -4.94 13.04
CA ILE A 105 5.90 -5.91 13.68
C ILE A 105 4.65 -5.18 14.13
N ILE A 106 3.50 -5.60 13.63
CA ILE A 106 2.20 -5.09 14.02
C ILE A 106 1.50 -6.16 14.86
N THR A 107 1.09 -5.76 16.04
CA THR A 107 0.22 -6.56 16.90
C THR A 107 -1.17 -5.96 16.87
N THR A 108 -2.18 -6.73 16.46
CA THR A 108 -3.57 -6.29 16.47
C THR A 108 -4.19 -6.52 17.85
N LYS A 109 -5.25 -5.77 18.14
CA LYS A 109 -6.00 -5.90 19.40
C LYS A 109 -6.46 -7.34 19.60
N SER A 110 -6.46 -7.79 20.84
CA SER A 110 -6.90 -9.14 21.24
C SER A 110 -7.82 -9.06 22.45
N GLY A 111 -8.70 -10.03 22.58
CA GLY A 111 -9.57 -10.17 23.74
C GLY A 111 -8.78 -10.37 25.04
N LYS A 112 -9.37 -9.93 26.12
CA LYS A 112 -8.87 -10.12 27.50
C LYS A 112 -9.91 -10.86 28.32
N GLU A 113 -9.47 -11.54 29.38
CA GLU A 113 -10.37 -12.10 30.37
C GLU A 113 -11.22 -10.97 31.00
N GLY A 114 -12.53 -11.17 31.05
CA GLY A 114 -13.47 -10.20 31.60
C GLY A 114 -14.80 -10.20 30.85
N LYS A 115 -15.67 -9.28 31.26
CA LYS A 115 -16.96 -9.05 30.59
C LYS A 115 -16.73 -8.58 29.17
N THR A 116 -17.66 -8.90 28.29
CA THR A 116 -17.68 -8.38 26.92
C THR A 116 -17.68 -6.86 26.96
N GLN A 117 -16.75 -6.28 26.22
CA GLN A 117 -16.62 -4.84 25.97
C GLN A 117 -16.93 -4.55 24.51
N VAL A 118 -17.64 -3.46 24.26
CA VAL A 118 -17.94 -2.96 22.93
C VAL A 118 -17.38 -1.55 22.85
N ASP A 119 -16.43 -1.38 21.96
CA ASP A 119 -15.83 -0.07 21.65
C ASP A 119 -16.36 0.39 20.29
N PHE A 120 -16.93 1.57 20.23
CA PHE A 120 -17.38 2.21 19.00
C PHE A 120 -16.65 3.52 18.80
N GLY A 121 -16.21 3.78 17.58
CA GLY A 121 -15.58 5.04 17.17
C GLY A 121 -16.17 5.52 15.85
N ALA A 122 -16.35 6.83 15.73
CA ALA A 122 -16.70 7.49 14.50
C ALA A 122 -15.90 8.78 14.36
N SER A 123 -15.39 9.05 13.17
CA SER A 123 -14.74 10.33 12.86
C SER A 123 -15.16 10.85 11.49
N PHE A 124 -15.27 12.17 11.40
CA PHE A 124 -15.55 12.89 10.16
C PHE A 124 -14.47 13.94 9.98
N GLY A 125 -13.96 14.04 8.79
CA GLY A 125 -12.89 14.98 8.45
C GLY A 125 -13.15 15.66 7.11
N PHE A 126 -12.56 16.84 6.96
CA PHE A 126 -12.49 17.57 5.69
C PHE A 126 -11.03 17.69 5.29
N LYS A 127 -10.76 17.54 4.00
CA LYS A 127 -9.43 17.66 3.42
C LYS A 127 -9.42 18.79 2.42
N GLN A 128 -8.39 19.61 2.45
CA GLN A 128 -8.15 20.67 1.48
C GLN A 128 -6.67 20.70 1.15
N VAL A 129 -6.34 21.14 -0.05
CA VAL A 129 -4.96 21.42 -0.42
C VAL A 129 -4.45 22.57 0.46
N THR A 130 -3.27 22.40 1.05
CA THR A 130 -2.71 23.41 1.96
C THR A 130 -2.02 24.56 1.21
N LYS A 131 -1.47 24.25 0.03
CA LYS A 131 -0.77 25.22 -0.82
C LYS A 131 -0.78 24.72 -2.25
N LEU A 132 -1.14 25.59 -3.18
CA LEU A 132 -0.95 25.44 -4.62
C LEU A 132 0.38 26.08 -5.03
N THR A 133 0.94 25.62 -6.14
CA THR A 133 2.11 26.26 -6.76
C THR A 133 1.62 27.48 -7.53
N GLU A 134 2.27 28.62 -7.37
CA GLU A 134 1.97 29.79 -8.17
C GLU A 134 2.28 29.51 -9.64
N VAL A 135 1.31 29.73 -10.51
CA VAL A 135 1.43 29.59 -11.97
C VAL A 135 1.45 30.95 -12.64
N LEU A 136 2.00 31.03 -13.85
CA LEU A 136 2.08 32.27 -14.59
C LEU A 136 0.67 32.76 -14.98
N SER A 137 0.46 34.06 -14.92
CA SER A 137 -0.73 34.71 -15.54
C SER A 137 -0.71 34.50 -17.06
N PRO A 138 -1.86 34.62 -17.78
CA PRO A 138 -1.89 34.60 -19.22
C PRO A 138 -0.86 35.56 -19.88
N TYR A 139 -0.78 36.77 -19.36
CA TYR A 139 0.18 37.76 -19.85
C TYR A 139 1.65 37.30 -19.65
N ASP A 140 2.00 36.89 -18.44
CA ASP A 140 3.37 36.45 -18.11
C ASP A 140 3.76 35.19 -18.87
N PHE A 141 2.82 34.26 -19.02
CA PHE A 141 3.04 33.04 -19.80
C PHE A 141 3.33 33.36 -21.27
N VAL A 142 2.50 34.18 -21.91
CA VAL A 142 2.69 34.56 -23.31
C VAL A 142 3.96 35.39 -23.50
N ALA A 143 4.26 36.32 -22.57
CA ALA A 143 5.51 37.06 -22.58
C ALA A 143 6.74 36.14 -22.54
N TYR A 144 6.70 35.15 -21.68
CA TYR A 144 7.74 34.11 -21.59
C TYR A 144 7.85 33.27 -22.87
N GLN A 145 6.71 32.82 -23.43
CA GLN A 145 6.70 32.08 -24.70
C GLN A 145 7.30 32.88 -25.85
N ARG A 146 7.02 34.17 -25.90
CA ARG A 146 7.62 35.09 -26.87
C ARG A 146 9.12 35.22 -26.69
N GLU A 147 9.59 35.33 -25.47
CA GLU A 147 11.02 35.47 -25.16
C GLU A 147 11.82 34.20 -25.57
N ILE A 148 11.24 33.02 -25.42
CA ILE A 148 11.86 31.76 -25.87
C ILE A 148 11.66 31.42 -27.34
N GLY A 149 10.96 32.31 -28.10
CA GLY A 149 10.76 32.18 -29.55
C GLY A 149 9.67 31.17 -29.95
N SER A 150 8.70 30.88 -29.07
CA SER A 150 7.54 30.07 -29.44
C SER A 150 6.63 30.81 -30.41
N LEU A 151 6.28 30.17 -31.52
CA LEU A 151 5.40 30.76 -32.57
C LEU A 151 3.91 30.48 -32.34
N ASP A 152 3.56 29.62 -31.42
CA ASP A 152 2.18 29.15 -31.15
C ASP A 152 1.24 30.26 -30.65
N TYR A 153 1.79 31.37 -30.20
CA TYR A 153 1.03 32.53 -29.68
C TYR A 153 1.03 33.75 -30.62
N GLY A 154 1.48 33.56 -31.83
CA GLY A 154 1.34 34.51 -32.94
C GLY A 154 2.21 35.76 -32.88
N ASN A 155 2.03 36.64 -33.86
CA ASN A 155 2.65 37.97 -33.90
C ASN A 155 1.91 38.91 -32.93
N PHE A 156 2.38 39.00 -31.72
CA PHE A 156 1.78 39.75 -30.60
C PHE A 156 1.98 41.26 -30.81
N ALA A 157 1.22 41.87 -31.70
CA ALA A 157 1.19 43.30 -31.84
C ALA A 157 0.56 43.97 -30.61
N ASP A 158 -0.33 43.23 -29.90
CA ASP A 158 -1.04 43.76 -28.74
C ASP A 158 -0.97 42.76 -27.55
N MET A 159 0.05 42.93 -26.73
CA MET A 159 0.22 42.15 -25.50
C MET A 159 -0.85 42.45 -24.43
N ASP A 160 -1.54 43.60 -24.55
CA ASP A 160 -2.54 44.01 -23.55
C ASP A 160 -3.81 43.16 -23.62
N ILE A 161 -4.08 42.50 -24.75
CA ILE A 161 -5.16 41.52 -24.85
C ILE A 161 -5.02 40.44 -23.78
N TRP A 162 -3.81 39.94 -23.58
CA TRP A 162 -3.54 38.86 -22.61
C TRP A 162 -3.69 39.26 -21.15
N ARG A 163 -3.72 40.58 -20.86
CA ARG A 163 -4.01 41.10 -19.51
C ARG A 163 -5.49 41.03 -19.17
N SER A 164 -6.35 40.98 -20.18
CA SER A 164 -7.81 40.96 -20.03
C SER A 164 -8.39 39.54 -20.09
N ILE A 165 -7.55 38.53 -20.34
CA ILE A 165 -7.98 37.14 -20.42
C ILE A 165 -7.80 36.48 -19.05
N ASP A 166 -8.87 35.90 -18.56
CA ASP A 166 -8.81 35.04 -17.36
C ASP A 166 -8.11 33.72 -17.71
N GLY A 167 -7.05 33.40 -16.97
CA GLY A 167 -6.34 32.16 -17.14
C GLY A 167 -6.97 31.02 -16.33
N THR A 168 -6.73 29.79 -16.76
CA THR A 168 -7.16 28.61 -16.03
C THR A 168 -6.03 28.10 -15.13
N ASP A 169 -6.25 28.09 -13.82
CA ASP A 169 -5.41 27.32 -12.89
C ASP A 169 -5.94 25.89 -12.80
N TYR A 170 -5.29 24.99 -13.52
CA TYR A 170 -5.68 23.58 -13.53
C TYR A 170 -5.50 22.88 -12.19
N GLN A 171 -4.70 23.41 -11.28
CA GLN A 171 -4.59 22.90 -9.93
C GLN A 171 -5.89 23.12 -9.15
N ASP A 172 -6.44 24.33 -9.24
CA ASP A 172 -7.70 24.66 -8.57
C ASP A 172 -8.88 23.86 -9.16
N GLU A 173 -8.97 23.78 -10.48
CA GLU A 173 -10.00 23.00 -11.17
C GLU A 173 -9.97 21.51 -10.83
N MET A 174 -8.79 20.92 -10.68
CA MET A 174 -8.63 19.47 -10.50
C MET A 174 -8.63 19.05 -9.03
N PHE A 175 -8.06 19.84 -8.12
CA PHE A 175 -7.92 19.50 -6.71
C PHE A 175 -8.08 20.68 -5.72
N GLY A 176 -8.59 21.82 -6.15
CA GLY A 176 -8.95 22.95 -5.26
C GLY A 176 -10.19 22.72 -4.39
N ARG A 177 -10.93 21.63 -4.62
CA ARG A 177 -12.16 21.32 -3.89
C ARG A 177 -11.88 20.77 -2.47
N THR A 178 -12.91 20.85 -1.62
CA THR A 178 -12.89 20.20 -0.31
C THR A 178 -13.27 18.72 -0.45
N GLY A 179 -12.38 17.83 -0.05
CA GLY A 179 -12.66 16.42 0.14
C GLY A 179 -13.28 16.14 1.51
N ASN A 180 -13.89 14.99 1.67
CA ASN A 180 -14.42 14.54 2.97
C ASN A 180 -13.99 13.11 3.26
N GLN A 181 -13.85 12.80 4.55
CA GLN A 181 -13.50 11.48 5.05
C GLN A 181 -14.46 11.09 6.17
N GLN A 182 -14.90 9.84 6.13
CA GLN A 182 -15.74 9.22 7.14
C GLN A 182 -15.10 7.92 7.59
N GLN A 183 -15.01 7.72 8.90
CA GLN A 183 -14.48 6.50 9.49
C GLN A 183 -15.42 6.01 10.58
N TYR A 184 -15.73 4.73 10.54
CA TYR A 184 -16.52 4.06 11.58
C TYR A 184 -15.77 2.79 11.98
N ASN A 185 -15.70 2.53 13.27
CA ASN A 185 -15.16 1.28 13.77
C ASN A 185 -15.96 0.77 14.95
N ILE A 186 -16.08 -0.55 15.03
CA ILE A 186 -16.64 -1.24 16.17
C ILE A 186 -15.73 -2.40 16.53
N ASN A 187 -15.47 -2.60 17.81
CA ASN A 187 -14.74 -3.73 18.33
C ASN A 187 -15.49 -4.36 19.48
N VAL A 188 -15.71 -5.67 19.39
CA VAL A 188 -16.33 -6.47 20.44
C VAL A 188 -15.28 -7.44 20.97
N SER A 189 -14.91 -7.32 22.23
CA SER A 189 -13.89 -8.15 22.82
C SER A 189 -14.25 -8.60 24.24
N GLY A 190 -13.75 -9.76 24.66
CA GLY A 190 -14.01 -10.31 25.97
C GLY A 190 -13.46 -11.71 26.11
N GLY A 191 -13.86 -12.40 27.16
CA GLY A 191 -13.52 -13.80 27.32
C GLY A 191 -13.45 -14.28 28.76
N THR A 192 -13.12 -15.54 28.89
CA THR A 192 -12.86 -16.26 30.13
C THR A 192 -11.38 -16.64 30.21
N LYS A 193 -10.98 -17.31 31.30
CA LYS A 193 -9.64 -17.92 31.39
C LYS A 193 -9.35 -18.91 30.27
N GLN A 194 -10.38 -19.61 29.78
CA GLN A 194 -10.22 -20.65 28.77
C GLN A 194 -10.24 -20.09 27.35
N MET A 195 -10.99 -19.00 27.09
CA MET A 195 -11.12 -18.47 25.74
C MET A 195 -11.29 -16.96 25.78
N THR A 196 -10.48 -16.28 24.99
CA THR A 196 -10.62 -14.83 24.73
C THR A 196 -10.86 -14.60 23.26
N TYR A 197 -11.64 -13.56 22.94
CA TYR A 197 -11.99 -13.20 21.57
C TYR A 197 -12.00 -11.70 21.37
N SER A 198 -11.74 -11.30 20.15
CA SER A 198 -11.92 -9.92 19.66
C SER A 198 -12.39 -10.00 18.22
N VAL A 199 -13.47 -9.30 17.92
CA VAL A 199 -14.00 -9.15 16.56
C VAL A 199 -14.14 -7.67 16.31
N SER A 200 -13.50 -7.17 15.25
CA SER A 200 -13.59 -5.77 14.85
C SER A 200 -14.07 -5.63 13.42
N TYR A 201 -14.80 -4.53 13.18
CA TYR A 201 -15.13 -4.02 11.86
C TYR A 201 -14.69 -2.57 11.78
N ALA A 202 -14.07 -2.19 10.67
CA ALA A 202 -13.72 -0.80 10.39
C ALA A 202 -14.10 -0.47 8.95
N HIS A 203 -14.81 0.64 8.79
CA HIS A 203 -15.16 1.24 7.51
C HIS A 203 -14.45 2.58 7.36
N ASN A 204 -13.90 2.84 6.19
CA ASN A 204 -13.32 4.12 5.81
C ASN A 204 -13.78 4.49 4.41
N GLU A 205 -14.37 5.67 4.27
CA GLU A 205 -14.76 6.24 2.98
C GLU A 205 -14.15 7.64 2.86
N GLU A 206 -13.56 7.91 1.71
CA GLU A 206 -12.98 9.20 1.37
C GLU A 206 -13.40 9.63 -0.03
N LYS A 207 -13.97 10.83 -0.13
CA LYS A 207 -14.06 11.57 -1.38
C LYS A 207 -12.85 12.48 -1.45
N SER A 208 -11.98 12.21 -2.40
CA SER A 208 -10.70 12.91 -2.52
C SER A 208 -10.88 14.40 -2.89
N ILE A 209 -9.85 15.19 -2.61
CA ILE A 209 -9.72 16.55 -3.16
C ILE A 209 -9.57 16.52 -4.67
N MET A 210 -9.00 15.46 -5.24
CA MET A 210 -8.90 15.31 -6.69
C MET A 210 -10.26 14.93 -7.30
N LEU A 211 -10.60 15.57 -8.41
CA LEU A 211 -11.81 15.29 -9.16
C LEU A 211 -11.87 13.83 -9.60
N ASN A 212 -13.05 13.22 -9.60
CA ASN A 212 -13.30 11.82 -9.97
C ASN A 212 -12.46 10.78 -9.19
N SER A 213 -12.00 11.13 -7.98
CA SER A 213 -11.22 10.22 -7.15
C SER A 213 -11.88 9.96 -5.81
N GLY A 214 -11.83 8.74 -5.37
CA GLY A 214 -12.40 8.30 -4.12
C GLY A 214 -11.80 6.99 -3.62
N PHE A 215 -12.09 6.67 -2.37
CA PHE A 215 -11.61 5.46 -1.72
C PHE A 215 -12.65 4.96 -0.72
N LYS A 216 -12.90 3.65 -0.77
CA LYS A 216 -13.73 2.95 0.23
C LYS A 216 -13.00 1.71 0.68
N LYS A 217 -13.10 1.41 1.98
CA LYS A 217 -12.45 0.24 2.54
C LYS A 217 -13.20 -0.29 3.74
N ASP A 218 -13.42 -1.58 3.71
CA ASP A 218 -14.03 -2.36 4.77
C ASP A 218 -13.03 -3.40 5.30
N ASN A 219 -12.84 -3.43 6.60
CA ASN A 219 -11.98 -4.40 7.27
C ASN A 219 -12.79 -5.19 8.29
N VAL A 220 -12.57 -6.49 8.32
CA VAL A 220 -13.05 -7.38 9.40
C VAL A 220 -11.87 -8.13 9.96
N ASN A 221 -11.68 -8.09 11.27
CA ASN A 221 -10.66 -8.86 11.95
C ASN A 221 -11.30 -9.66 13.09
N ALA A 222 -11.07 -10.97 13.11
CA ALA A 222 -11.55 -11.87 14.15
C ALA A 222 -10.36 -12.63 14.75
N LYS A 223 -10.19 -12.52 16.06
CA LYS A 223 -9.08 -13.14 16.80
C LYS A 223 -9.62 -13.92 17.97
N ILE A 224 -9.26 -15.19 18.04
CA ILE A 224 -9.67 -16.10 19.10
C ILE A 224 -8.43 -16.79 19.66
N LYS A 225 -8.32 -16.81 20.97
CA LYS A 225 -7.32 -17.58 21.68
C LYS A 225 -8.02 -18.51 22.65
N SER A 226 -7.73 -19.80 22.58
CA SER A 226 -8.38 -20.82 23.40
C SER A 226 -7.34 -21.69 24.11
N GLU A 227 -7.43 -21.81 25.41
CA GLU A 227 -6.70 -22.81 26.22
C GLU A 227 -7.45 -24.12 26.14
N LEU A 228 -7.04 -25.02 25.24
CA LEU A 228 -7.67 -26.33 25.04
C LEU A 228 -7.49 -27.22 26.28
N ASN A 229 -6.34 -27.08 26.94
CA ASN A 229 -6.01 -27.69 28.22
C ASN A 229 -4.78 -26.99 28.82
N LYS A 230 -4.27 -27.52 29.97
CA LYS A 230 -3.10 -26.95 30.69
C LYS A 230 -1.81 -26.89 29.86
N TRP A 231 -1.75 -27.65 28.77
CA TRP A 231 -0.53 -27.80 27.95
C TRP A 231 -0.71 -27.26 26.52
N MET A 232 -1.95 -26.98 26.09
CA MET A 232 -2.24 -26.64 24.70
C MET A 232 -3.08 -25.37 24.62
N THR A 233 -2.59 -24.44 23.80
CA THR A 233 -3.32 -23.20 23.46
C THR A 233 -3.41 -23.10 21.94
N LEU A 234 -4.62 -22.81 21.45
CA LEU A 234 -4.91 -22.55 20.05
C LEU A 234 -5.13 -21.05 19.86
N ASP A 235 -4.42 -20.48 18.91
CA ASP A 235 -4.62 -19.10 18.44
C ASP A 235 -5.19 -19.16 17.02
N PHE A 236 -6.26 -18.43 16.77
CA PHE A 236 -6.85 -18.24 15.43
C PHE A 236 -7.00 -16.76 15.15
N ASN A 237 -6.60 -16.35 13.95
CA ASN A 237 -6.79 -15.00 13.46
C ASN A 237 -7.27 -15.06 12.00
N ALA A 238 -8.36 -14.35 11.68
CA ALA A 238 -8.87 -14.15 10.35
C ALA A 238 -8.98 -12.64 10.09
N ARG A 239 -8.32 -12.16 9.04
CA ARG A 239 -8.37 -10.77 8.62
C ARG A 239 -8.83 -10.69 7.17
N LEU A 240 -9.88 -9.93 6.94
CA LEU A 240 -10.49 -9.68 5.65
C LEU A 240 -10.46 -8.18 5.37
N SER A 241 -10.12 -7.79 4.16
CA SER A 241 -10.16 -6.40 3.73
C SER A 241 -10.69 -6.33 2.31
N TYR A 242 -11.67 -5.48 2.08
CA TYR A 242 -12.16 -5.12 0.75
C TYR A 242 -11.99 -3.63 0.55
N SER A 243 -11.41 -3.23 -0.57
CA SER A 243 -11.27 -1.82 -0.91
C SER A 243 -11.59 -1.55 -2.37
N THR A 244 -12.25 -0.43 -2.61
CA THR A 244 -12.51 0.15 -3.93
C THR A 244 -11.80 1.50 -3.99
N ILE A 245 -11.07 1.72 -5.07
CA ILE A 245 -10.34 2.95 -5.33
C ILE A 245 -10.76 3.43 -6.71
N ASP A 246 -11.32 4.62 -6.75
CA ASP A 246 -11.74 5.28 -7.98
C ASP A 246 -10.78 6.41 -8.33
N GLY A 247 -10.52 6.58 -9.62
CA GLY A 247 -9.71 7.66 -10.17
C GLY A 247 -8.26 7.29 -10.45
N LEU A 248 -7.51 8.30 -10.88
CA LEU A 248 -6.08 8.19 -11.21
C LEU A 248 -5.25 8.21 -9.92
N GLY A 249 -4.93 7.07 -9.40
CA GLY A 249 -4.06 6.94 -8.26
C GLY A 249 -3.47 5.52 -8.17
N GLY A 250 -2.40 5.37 -7.40
CA GLY A 250 -1.84 4.08 -6.98
C GLY A 250 -1.46 3.13 -8.11
N GLY A 251 -0.86 3.61 -9.16
CA GLY A 251 -0.39 2.78 -10.27
C GLY A 251 1.11 2.89 -10.54
N ALA A 252 1.58 2.10 -11.49
CA ALA A 252 2.96 2.15 -11.99
C ALA A 252 3.39 3.52 -12.57
N ASP A 253 2.42 4.43 -12.72
CA ASP A 253 2.64 5.78 -13.23
C ASP A 253 3.23 6.73 -12.17
N THR A 254 3.35 6.28 -10.91
CA THR A 254 3.91 7.04 -9.79
C THR A 254 5.39 6.76 -9.52
N ASN A 255 6.09 6.11 -10.43
CA ASN A 255 7.54 6.00 -10.35
C ASN A 255 8.16 7.39 -10.36
N GLU A 256 9.14 7.62 -9.49
CA GLU A 256 9.92 8.87 -9.45
C GLU A 256 10.48 9.28 -10.83
N SER A 257 10.69 8.29 -11.73
CA SER A 257 11.10 8.51 -13.12
C SER A 257 9.99 9.03 -14.04
N ASN A 258 8.71 8.93 -13.66
CA ASN A 258 7.54 9.36 -14.45
C ASN A 258 6.82 10.56 -13.82
N ALA A 259 7.41 11.21 -12.82
CA ALA A 259 6.82 12.39 -12.17
C ALA A 259 6.46 13.50 -13.17
N ALA A 260 7.23 13.63 -14.25
CA ALA A 260 6.94 14.60 -15.33
C ALA A 260 5.62 14.31 -16.09
N ASN A 261 5.13 13.07 -16.05
CA ASN A 261 3.89 12.66 -16.72
C ASN A 261 2.72 12.48 -15.74
N SER A 262 2.91 12.80 -14.46
CA SER A 262 1.82 12.69 -13.50
C SER A 262 0.75 13.73 -13.78
N THR A 263 -0.51 13.39 -13.55
CA THR A 263 -1.66 14.30 -13.72
C THR A 263 -1.49 15.56 -12.87
N VAL A 264 -0.93 15.43 -11.66
CA VAL A 264 -0.66 16.56 -10.75
C VAL A 264 0.43 17.47 -11.31
N ALA A 265 1.56 16.90 -11.78
CA ALA A 265 2.63 17.69 -12.38
C ALA A 265 2.16 18.41 -13.65
N ASN A 266 1.35 17.75 -14.49
CA ASN A 266 0.78 18.38 -15.69
C ASN A 266 -0.13 19.55 -15.35
N ALA A 267 -0.87 19.51 -14.24
CA ALA A 267 -1.70 20.62 -13.79
C ALA A 267 -0.89 21.88 -13.44
N THR A 268 0.38 21.74 -13.03
CA THR A 268 1.25 22.88 -12.69
C THR A 268 2.01 23.46 -13.86
N VAL A 269 2.23 22.67 -14.93
CA VAL A 269 3.06 23.09 -16.07
C VAL A 269 2.27 23.35 -17.35
N PHE A 270 0.98 23.02 -17.34
CA PHE A 270 0.15 23.23 -18.51
C PHE A 270 -0.12 24.73 -18.73
N ARG A 271 -0.26 25.13 -19.99
CA ARG A 271 -0.52 26.50 -20.38
C ARG A 271 -1.83 27.02 -19.76
N PRO A 272 -1.86 28.24 -19.21
CA PRO A 272 -3.07 28.81 -18.60
C PRO A 272 -4.10 29.30 -19.63
N VAL A 273 -3.71 29.35 -20.90
CA VAL A 273 -4.56 29.83 -22.03
C VAL A 273 -4.32 28.98 -23.27
N ASP A 274 -5.32 28.86 -24.12
CA ASP A 274 -5.17 28.24 -25.42
C ASP A 274 -4.39 29.15 -26.38
N SER A 275 -3.66 28.53 -27.31
CA SER A 275 -2.98 29.27 -28.37
C SER A 275 -4.02 29.91 -29.29
N LEU A 276 -3.68 31.10 -29.83
CA LEU A 276 -4.51 31.72 -30.87
C LEU A 276 -4.36 30.92 -32.17
N LYS A 277 -5.47 30.40 -32.68
CA LYS A 277 -5.51 29.77 -34.00
C LYS A 277 -5.46 30.84 -35.06
N TYR A 278 -4.43 30.82 -35.92
CA TYR A 278 -4.28 31.79 -36.99
C TYR A 278 -4.94 31.38 -38.31
N SER A 279 -5.07 30.08 -38.57
CA SER A 279 -5.76 29.55 -39.77
C SER A 279 -6.20 28.12 -39.53
N ASP A 280 -7.18 27.66 -40.34
CA ASP A 280 -7.65 26.25 -40.29
C ASP A 280 -6.58 25.26 -40.77
N ASP A 281 -5.54 25.73 -41.46
CA ASP A 281 -4.42 24.92 -41.96
C ASP A 281 -3.36 24.63 -40.86
N ASP A 282 -3.38 25.33 -39.72
CA ASP A 282 -2.47 25.14 -38.60
C ASP A 282 -2.87 23.99 -37.67
N GLU A 283 -3.96 23.27 -38.01
CA GLU A 283 -4.48 22.21 -37.12
C GLU A 283 -3.57 20.99 -36.97
N GLU A 284 -2.66 20.71 -37.91
CA GLU A 284 -1.89 19.48 -37.90
C GLU A 284 -0.66 19.50 -36.98
N ASN A 285 -0.14 20.63 -36.54
CA ASN A 285 1.17 20.73 -35.86
C ASN A 285 1.23 21.60 -34.60
N SER A 286 0.12 22.17 -34.13
CA SER A 286 0.19 23.11 -33.02
C SER A 286 0.04 22.44 -31.64
N SER A 287 0.74 23.00 -30.64
CA SER A 287 0.52 22.69 -29.24
C SER A 287 -0.93 22.93 -28.78
N ALA A 288 -1.72 23.65 -29.59
CA ALA A 288 -3.15 23.89 -29.41
C ALA A 288 -3.99 22.60 -29.37
N GLN A 289 -3.53 21.52 -30.01
CA GLN A 289 -4.23 20.22 -29.99
C GLN A 289 -3.98 19.44 -28.70
N GLN A 290 -3.04 19.85 -27.87
CA GLN A 290 -2.76 19.15 -26.64
C GLN A 290 -3.88 19.37 -25.62
N LYS A 291 -4.63 18.31 -25.32
CA LYS A 291 -5.73 18.33 -24.35
C LYS A 291 -5.24 18.73 -22.96
N SER A 292 -6.03 19.54 -22.28
CA SER A 292 -5.73 19.99 -20.93
C SER A 292 -5.68 18.83 -19.94
N PRO A 293 -4.99 18.99 -18.80
CA PRO A 293 -4.98 17.96 -17.72
C PRO A 293 -6.39 17.65 -17.22
N LEU A 294 -7.28 18.65 -17.19
CA LEU A 294 -8.67 18.47 -16.78
C LEU A 294 -9.46 17.64 -17.79
N GLU A 295 -9.37 17.94 -19.10
CA GLU A 295 -10.03 17.14 -20.14
C GLU A 295 -9.57 15.68 -20.10
N ARG A 296 -8.27 15.44 -19.94
CA ARG A 296 -7.71 14.09 -19.81
C ARG A 296 -8.22 13.38 -18.58
N LEU A 297 -8.31 14.07 -17.46
CA LEU A 297 -8.84 13.51 -16.21
C LEU A 297 -10.31 13.11 -16.36
N LEU A 298 -11.13 14.00 -16.96
CA LEU A 298 -12.55 13.76 -17.19
C LEU A 298 -12.82 12.65 -18.22
N ALA A 299 -11.90 12.47 -19.18
CA ALA A 299 -11.98 11.43 -20.19
C ALA A 299 -11.41 10.08 -19.74
N THR A 300 -10.98 9.95 -18.48
CA THR A 300 -10.42 8.72 -17.93
C THR A 300 -11.29 8.21 -16.79
N ASP A 301 -11.62 6.91 -16.83
CA ASP A 301 -12.27 6.21 -15.73
C ASP A 301 -11.37 5.05 -15.31
N LYS A 302 -11.09 4.95 -14.00
CA LYS A 302 -10.30 3.88 -13.42
C LYS A 302 -10.89 3.47 -12.08
N THR A 303 -11.11 2.18 -11.95
CA THR A 303 -11.53 1.57 -10.68
C THR A 303 -10.63 0.40 -10.37
N ARG A 304 -10.20 0.29 -9.13
CA ARG A 304 -9.45 -0.85 -8.61
C ARG A 304 -10.14 -1.42 -7.38
N ASN A 305 -10.53 -2.68 -7.46
CA ASN A 305 -11.07 -3.45 -6.36
C ASN A 305 -10.01 -4.41 -5.84
N THR A 306 -9.76 -4.37 -4.53
CA THR A 306 -8.82 -5.30 -3.89
C THR A 306 -9.54 -6.06 -2.78
N PHE A 307 -9.50 -7.40 -2.85
CA PHE A 307 -9.97 -8.27 -1.77
C PHE A 307 -8.78 -9.05 -1.20
N ASN A 308 -8.49 -8.82 0.07
CA ASN A 308 -7.37 -9.43 0.77
C ASN A 308 -7.87 -10.26 1.96
N GLN A 309 -7.44 -11.51 2.03
CA GLN A 309 -7.82 -12.46 3.07
C GLN A 309 -6.56 -13.07 3.68
N ASN A 310 -6.48 -13.07 5.00
CA ASN A 310 -5.38 -13.68 5.73
C ASN A 310 -5.94 -14.50 6.90
N TYR A 311 -5.61 -15.77 6.92
CA TYR A 311 -6.00 -16.73 7.97
C TYR A 311 -4.77 -17.29 8.63
N ASN A 312 -4.72 -17.26 9.94
CA ASN A 312 -3.59 -17.74 10.72
C ASN A 312 -4.07 -18.64 11.85
N VAL A 313 -3.45 -19.79 11.98
CA VAL A 313 -3.70 -20.74 13.07
C VAL A 313 -2.38 -21.05 13.74
N GLY A 314 -2.33 -20.92 15.06
CA GLY A 314 -1.17 -21.24 15.87
C GLY A 314 -1.52 -22.21 16.99
N LEU A 315 -0.77 -23.27 17.11
CA LEU A 315 -0.85 -24.23 18.21
C LEU A 315 0.40 -24.12 19.07
N ASN A 316 0.22 -23.81 20.36
CA ASN A 316 1.28 -23.87 21.35
C ASN A 316 1.06 -25.12 22.23
N TRP A 317 2.07 -25.97 22.29
CA TRP A 317 2.06 -27.17 23.11
C TRP A 317 3.23 -27.15 24.10
N LYS A 318 2.95 -27.33 25.38
CA LYS A 318 3.92 -27.36 26.50
C LYS A 318 4.02 -28.76 27.07
N PRO A 319 4.68 -29.72 26.36
CA PRO A 319 4.72 -31.12 26.78
C PRO A 319 5.43 -31.32 28.09
N PHE A 320 6.45 -30.51 28.38
CA PHE A 320 7.28 -30.62 29.59
C PHE A 320 7.55 -29.21 30.15
N LYS A 321 7.98 -29.20 31.44
CA LYS A 321 8.42 -27.96 32.07
C LYS A 321 9.54 -27.32 31.24
N ASN A 322 9.46 -26.03 31.02
CA ASN A 322 10.42 -25.22 30.26
C ASN A 322 10.44 -25.46 28.73
N TRP A 323 9.69 -26.42 28.21
CA TRP A 323 9.62 -26.70 26.78
C TRP A 323 8.31 -26.20 26.18
N THR A 324 8.41 -25.50 25.04
CA THR A 324 7.24 -25.07 24.25
C THR A 324 7.50 -25.42 22.80
N PHE A 325 6.61 -26.23 22.23
CA PHE A 325 6.51 -26.43 20.80
C PHE A 325 5.43 -25.50 20.25
N ARG A 326 5.73 -24.77 19.20
CA ARG A 326 4.77 -23.90 18.50
C ARG A 326 4.75 -24.28 17.02
N SER A 327 3.55 -24.56 16.50
CA SER A 327 3.28 -24.75 15.09
C SER A 327 2.33 -23.66 14.61
N GLU A 328 2.70 -22.98 13.53
CA GLU A 328 1.92 -21.91 12.93
C GLU A 328 1.65 -22.24 11.46
N PHE A 329 0.41 -22.08 11.04
CA PHE A 329 0.01 -22.15 9.64
C PHE A 329 -0.71 -20.87 9.26
N GLY A 330 -0.29 -20.28 8.14
CA GLY A 330 -0.92 -19.11 7.57
C GLY A 330 -1.26 -19.33 6.11
N TYR A 331 -2.39 -18.78 5.72
CA TYR A 331 -2.86 -18.74 4.34
C TYR A 331 -3.30 -17.32 3.98
N GLY A 332 -2.77 -16.82 2.86
CA GLY A 332 -3.10 -15.52 2.29
C GLY A 332 -3.66 -15.66 0.88
N TRP A 333 -4.71 -14.93 0.61
CA TRP A 333 -5.30 -14.80 -0.71
C TRP A 333 -5.60 -13.34 -0.98
N LYS A 334 -5.02 -12.81 -2.07
CA LYS A 334 -5.27 -11.46 -2.55
C LYS A 334 -5.79 -11.54 -3.97
N PHE A 335 -6.85 -10.79 -4.24
CA PHE A 335 -7.44 -10.61 -5.56
C PHE A 335 -7.51 -9.12 -5.85
N ASP A 336 -6.88 -8.69 -6.94
CA ASP A 336 -6.93 -7.34 -7.46
C ASP A 336 -7.65 -7.38 -8.81
N ASP A 337 -8.65 -6.51 -8.97
CA ASP A 337 -9.38 -6.30 -10.21
C ASP A 337 -9.27 -4.82 -10.57
N THR A 338 -8.56 -4.52 -11.66
CA THR A 338 -8.34 -3.16 -12.15
C THR A 338 -9.02 -3.02 -13.50
N GLU A 339 -9.90 -2.04 -13.57
CA GLU A 339 -10.56 -1.60 -14.79
C GLU A 339 -10.15 -0.18 -15.09
N GLN A 340 -9.71 0.08 -16.31
CA GLN A 340 -9.34 1.42 -16.75
C GLN A 340 -9.80 1.66 -18.18
N TYR A 341 -10.41 2.80 -18.40
CA TYR A 341 -10.96 3.23 -19.68
C TYR A 341 -10.46 4.62 -20.02
N TRP A 342 -10.14 4.82 -21.27
CA TRP A 342 -9.72 6.10 -21.81
C TRP A 342 -10.62 6.48 -22.97
N GLY A 343 -11.24 7.64 -22.88
CA GLY A 343 -11.97 8.28 -23.97
C GLY A 343 -11.04 8.95 -24.98
N VAL A 344 -11.63 9.59 -25.98
CA VAL A 344 -10.91 10.27 -27.07
C VAL A 344 -9.91 11.30 -26.55
N ASP A 345 -10.29 12.06 -25.52
CA ASP A 345 -9.49 13.17 -24.99
C ASP A 345 -8.46 12.72 -23.93
N ALA A 346 -8.54 11.48 -23.44
CA ALA A 346 -7.62 10.96 -22.43
C ALA A 346 -6.21 10.71 -22.98
N VAL A 347 -6.08 10.41 -24.25
CA VAL A 347 -4.92 9.72 -24.81
C VAL A 347 -4.18 10.61 -25.81
N SER A 348 -3.19 11.37 -25.34
CA SER A 348 -2.24 12.03 -26.23
C SER A 348 -1.00 11.17 -26.54
N ASN A 349 -0.61 10.26 -25.62
CA ASN A 349 0.52 9.35 -25.79
C ASN A 349 0.15 7.99 -25.21
N SER A 350 -0.63 7.23 -25.95
CA SER A 350 -1.04 5.89 -25.52
C SER A 350 0.13 4.93 -25.49
N LYS A 351 0.28 4.24 -24.39
CA LYS A 351 1.16 3.06 -24.26
C LYS A 351 0.96 2.05 -25.40
N TYR A 352 -0.20 2.06 -26.02
CA TYR A 352 -0.61 1.11 -27.06
C TYR A 352 -0.64 1.70 -28.46
N GLY A 353 -0.25 2.96 -28.65
CA GLY A 353 -0.09 3.58 -29.98
C GLY A 353 -1.40 3.97 -30.71
N TYR A 354 -2.54 4.03 -30.01
CA TYR A 354 -3.83 4.39 -30.56
C TYR A 354 -4.32 5.73 -30.02
N ASN A 355 -3.59 6.80 -30.37
CA ASN A 355 -3.90 8.15 -29.92
C ASN A 355 -5.26 8.61 -30.45
N GLY A 356 -6.03 9.34 -29.64
CA GLY A 356 -7.32 9.88 -30.04
C GLY A 356 -8.44 8.85 -30.23
N GLN A 357 -8.22 7.60 -29.81
CA GLN A 357 -9.23 6.54 -29.90
C GLN A 357 -9.52 5.96 -28.52
N PRO A 358 -10.80 5.66 -28.19
CA PRO A 358 -11.14 5.08 -26.90
C PRO A 358 -10.48 3.72 -26.71
N GLN A 359 -10.08 3.46 -25.47
CA GLN A 359 -9.35 2.25 -25.06
C GLN A 359 -9.88 1.71 -23.75
N ALA A 360 -9.78 0.40 -23.56
CA ALA A 360 -10.13 -0.27 -22.32
C ALA A 360 -9.03 -1.25 -21.89
N TYR A 361 -8.77 -1.29 -20.61
CA TYR A 361 -7.79 -2.14 -19.96
C TYR A 361 -8.43 -2.84 -18.76
N LEU A 362 -8.33 -4.15 -18.72
CA LEU A 362 -8.77 -4.99 -17.61
C LEU A 362 -7.59 -5.82 -17.13
N LEU A 363 -7.29 -5.73 -15.83
CA LEU A 363 -6.27 -6.56 -15.19
C LEU A 363 -6.87 -7.26 -13.97
N ARG A 364 -6.83 -8.58 -13.97
CA ARG A 364 -7.21 -9.42 -12.84
C ARG A 364 -6.01 -10.17 -12.33
N GLU A 365 -5.64 -9.90 -11.10
CA GLU A 365 -4.51 -10.53 -10.45
C GLU A 365 -4.96 -11.33 -9.24
N LYS A 366 -4.40 -12.52 -9.09
CA LYS A 366 -4.62 -13.38 -7.94
C LYS A 366 -3.28 -13.83 -7.37
N THR A 367 -3.05 -13.50 -6.12
CA THR A 367 -1.89 -13.97 -5.37
C THR A 367 -2.34 -14.91 -4.26
N MET A 368 -1.76 -16.09 -4.23
CA MET A 368 -1.98 -17.09 -3.18
C MET A 368 -0.66 -17.35 -2.46
N SER A 369 -0.69 -17.31 -1.15
CA SER A 369 0.47 -17.58 -0.32
C SER A 369 0.10 -18.47 0.86
N TRP A 370 1.04 -19.32 1.30
CA TRP A 370 0.92 -20.05 2.55
C TRP A 370 2.27 -20.14 3.23
N ARG A 371 2.23 -20.31 4.55
CA ARG A 371 3.42 -20.46 5.40
C ARG A 371 3.13 -21.48 6.50
N ASN A 372 4.08 -22.34 6.76
CA ASN A 372 4.11 -23.15 7.96
C ASN A 372 5.44 -22.95 8.69
N ALA A 373 5.37 -22.65 9.97
CA ALA A 373 6.54 -22.49 10.80
C ALA A 373 6.40 -23.32 12.07
N ASN A 374 7.44 -24.07 12.41
CA ASN A 374 7.49 -24.90 13.60
C ASN A 374 8.71 -24.54 14.43
N THR A 375 8.50 -24.29 15.71
CA THR A 375 9.57 -23.90 16.63
C THR A 375 9.51 -24.73 17.89
N LEU A 376 10.67 -25.09 18.40
CA LEU A 376 10.84 -25.70 19.71
C LEU A 376 11.70 -24.78 20.60
N THR A 377 11.13 -24.36 21.71
CA THR A 377 11.77 -23.43 22.65
C THR A 377 12.00 -24.10 23.96
N TYR A 378 13.23 -24.02 24.48
CA TYR A 378 13.57 -24.30 25.87
C TYR A 378 13.83 -22.99 26.59
N ASP A 379 13.07 -22.74 27.68
CA ASP A 379 13.19 -21.48 28.46
C ASP A 379 13.36 -21.85 29.96
N ASN A 380 14.56 -21.65 30.48
CA ASN A 380 14.86 -21.88 31.89
C ASN A 380 15.38 -20.59 32.54
N LYS A 381 14.56 -20.02 33.41
CA LYS A 381 14.85 -18.76 34.12
C LYS A 381 15.59 -18.97 35.43
N LYS A 382 15.89 -20.21 35.80
CA LYS A 382 16.50 -20.58 37.08
C LYS A 382 17.58 -21.62 36.91
N LEU A 383 18.45 -21.48 35.92
CA LEU A 383 19.59 -22.37 35.72
C LEU A 383 20.64 -22.13 36.84
N PHE A 384 21.40 -23.14 37.22
CA PHE A 384 22.44 -23.05 38.23
C PHE A 384 21.98 -22.40 39.55
N LYS A 385 20.94 -22.99 40.17
CA LYS A 385 20.32 -22.50 41.43
C LYS A 385 19.73 -21.10 41.34
N GLY A 386 19.28 -20.68 40.13
CA GLY A 386 18.63 -19.42 39.93
C GLY A 386 19.55 -18.24 39.55
N ARG A 387 20.84 -18.53 39.38
CA ARG A 387 21.86 -17.53 39.03
C ARG A 387 21.82 -17.11 37.56
N ASP A 388 21.46 -18.05 36.69
CA ASP A 388 21.56 -17.84 35.23
C ASP A 388 20.22 -18.13 34.54
N LYS A 389 20.04 -17.59 33.36
CA LYS A 389 18.86 -17.81 32.51
C LYS A 389 19.30 -18.26 31.12
N LEU A 390 18.63 -19.26 30.59
CA LEU A 390 18.90 -19.80 29.26
C LEU A 390 17.60 -19.94 28.49
N ASN A 391 17.59 -19.34 27.29
CA ASN A 391 16.53 -19.50 26.30
C ASN A 391 17.17 -20.01 25.01
N VAL A 392 16.73 -21.15 24.52
CA VAL A 392 17.17 -21.78 23.27
C VAL A 392 15.95 -21.98 22.40
N LEU A 393 15.99 -21.50 21.15
CA LEU A 393 14.95 -21.70 20.16
C LEU A 393 15.58 -22.33 18.92
N ILE A 394 14.96 -23.37 18.40
CA ILE A 394 15.24 -23.96 17.10
C ILE A 394 13.95 -24.00 16.30
N GLY A 395 14.04 -23.83 15.00
CA GLY A 395 12.84 -23.86 14.17
C GLY A 395 13.14 -24.04 12.70
N HIS A 396 12.08 -24.37 11.98
CA HIS A 396 12.06 -24.36 10.53
C HIS A 396 10.81 -23.65 10.02
N GLU A 397 10.91 -23.13 8.82
CA GLU A 397 9.84 -22.42 8.14
C GLU A 397 9.79 -22.84 6.67
N VAL A 398 8.61 -23.11 6.16
CA VAL A 398 8.34 -23.31 4.74
C VAL A 398 7.28 -22.31 4.30
N SER A 399 7.50 -21.65 3.18
CA SER A 399 6.50 -20.76 2.58
C SER A 399 6.50 -20.89 1.08
N SER A 400 5.33 -20.64 0.48
CA SER A 400 5.14 -20.60 -0.96
C SER A 400 4.21 -19.46 -1.33
N SER A 401 4.53 -18.76 -2.41
CA SER A 401 3.67 -17.73 -2.99
C SER A 401 3.64 -17.88 -4.51
N GLN A 402 2.48 -17.64 -5.10
CA GLN A 402 2.30 -17.63 -6.55
C GLN A 402 1.32 -16.54 -6.96
N ARG A 403 1.72 -15.74 -7.97
CA ARG A 403 0.87 -14.76 -8.63
C ARG A 403 0.41 -15.28 -9.98
N LYS A 404 -0.85 -15.00 -10.30
CA LYS A 404 -1.45 -15.23 -11.62
C LYS A 404 -2.15 -13.97 -12.03
N SER A 405 -2.03 -13.58 -13.29
CA SER A 405 -2.70 -12.41 -13.85
C SER A 405 -3.33 -12.73 -15.21
N ILE A 406 -4.42 -12.07 -15.49
CA ILE A 406 -5.07 -12.02 -16.79
C ILE A 406 -5.19 -10.55 -17.16
N GLU A 407 -4.65 -10.19 -18.31
CA GLU A 407 -4.67 -8.83 -18.85
C GLU A 407 -5.41 -8.85 -20.20
N ASN A 408 -6.40 -7.98 -20.34
CA ASN A 408 -7.13 -7.77 -21.57
C ASN A 408 -7.05 -6.29 -21.94
N VAL A 409 -6.67 -6.02 -23.18
CA VAL A 409 -6.59 -4.67 -23.75
C VAL A 409 -7.36 -4.64 -25.06
N SER A 410 -8.31 -3.74 -25.16
CA SER A 410 -9.01 -3.43 -26.41
C SER A 410 -8.89 -1.93 -26.71
N VAL A 411 -8.72 -1.62 -27.97
CA VAL A 411 -8.48 -0.26 -28.49
C VAL A 411 -9.40 0.02 -29.67
N ALA A 412 -9.44 1.28 -30.10
CA ALA A 412 -10.23 1.68 -31.26
C ALA A 412 -11.73 1.34 -31.14
N PHE A 413 -12.30 1.63 -29.96
CA PHE A 413 -13.76 1.60 -29.82
C PHE A 413 -14.41 2.74 -30.62
N PRO A 414 -15.69 2.59 -31.00
CA PRO A 414 -16.45 3.69 -31.56
C PRO A 414 -16.39 4.94 -30.65
N VAL A 415 -16.09 6.09 -31.19
CA VAL A 415 -15.90 7.34 -30.42
C VAL A 415 -17.17 7.83 -29.69
N THR A 416 -18.33 7.31 -30.09
CA THR A 416 -19.61 7.60 -29.44
C THR A 416 -19.93 6.66 -28.28
N MET A 417 -19.08 5.66 -28.02
CA MET A 417 -19.29 4.67 -26.98
C MET A 417 -18.84 5.24 -25.64
N ASN A 418 -19.72 5.18 -24.65
CA ASN A 418 -19.39 5.59 -23.27
C ASN A 418 -18.65 4.48 -22.52
N PHE A 419 -18.17 4.77 -21.32
CA PHE A 419 -17.38 3.83 -20.51
C PHE A 419 -18.16 2.56 -20.15
N ASP A 420 -19.44 2.68 -19.78
CA ASP A 420 -20.26 1.52 -19.39
C ASP A 420 -20.50 0.58 -20.57
N ASP A 421 -20.72 1.15 -21.77
CA ASP A 421 -20.85 0.38 -23.00
C ASP A 421 -19.54 -0.34 -23.36
N MET A 422 -18.38 0.29 -23.17
CA MET A 422 -17.07 -0.33 -23.38
C MET A 422 -16.84 -1.48 -22.39
N LYS A 423 -17.19 -1.29 -21.10
CA LYS A 423 -17.13 -2.33 -20.06
C LYS A 423 -17.96 -3.54 -20.43
N ALA A 424 -19.18 -3.31 -20.90
CA ALA A 424 -20.10 -4.37 -21.26
C ALA A 424 -19.69 -5.10 -22.54
N ASN A 425 -18.98 -4.43 -23.47
CA ASN A 425 -18.72 -4.92 -24.82
C ASN A 425 -17.27 -4.74 -25.27
N MET A 426 -16.32 -5.34 -24.54
CA MET A 426 -14.90 -5.31 -24.92
C MET A 426 -14.63 -5.74 -26.37
N GLY A 427 -15.49 -6.58 -26.93
CA GLY A 427 -15.41 -7.04 -28.31
C GLY A 427 -15.78 -5.99 -29.37
N SER A 428 -16.37 -4.84 -28.97
CA SER A 428 -16.63 -3.73 -29.88
C SER A 428 -15.38 -2.95 -30.25
N GLY A 429 -14.32 -3.09 -29.48
CA GLY A 429 -12.98 -2.59 -29.78
C GLY A 429 -12.15 -3.64 -30.53
N LYS A 430 -10.99 -3.23 -30.99
CA LYS A 430 -9.97 -4.11 -31.55
C LYS A 430 -9.14 -4.71 -30.40
N ALA A 431 -9.21 -6.02 -30.19
CA ALA A 431 -8.38 -6.69 -29.20
C ALA A 431 -6.89 -6.51 -29.53
N LEU A 432 -6.13 -5.97 -28.61
CA LEU A 432 -4.69 -5.73 -28.76
C LEU A 432 -3.88 -6.75 -27.94
N ALA A 433 -4.28 -7.03 -26.71
CA ALA A 433 -3.62 -8.01 -25.87
C ALA A 433 -4.65 -8.84 -25.09
N ASN A 434 -4.44 -10.14 -25.09
CA ASN A 434 -5.09 -11.12 -24.22
C ASN A 434 -3.97 -11.95 -23.63
N GLN A 435 -3.46 -11.54 -22.46
CA GLN A 435 -2.31 -12.17 -21.82
C GLN A 435 -2.74 -12.88 -20.54
N SER A 436 -2.24 -14.10 -20.36
CA SER A 436 -2.34 -14.81 -19.10
C SER A 436 -0.94 -15.14 -18.62
N THR A 437 -0.61 -14.68 -17.42
CA THR A 437 0.69 -14.92 -16.84
C THR A 437 0.56 -15.72 -15.55
N ILE A 438 1.30 -16.82 -15.47
CA ILE A 438 1.47 -17.61 -14.25
C ILE A 438 2.91 -17.44 -13.81
N ALA A 439 3.14 -16.64 -12.80
CA ALA A 439 4.48 -16.44 -12.24
C ALA A 439 5.00 -17.76 -11.65
N ALA A 440 6.32 -17.95 -11.68
CA ALA A 440 6.95 -19.06 -10.99
C ALA A 440 6.61 -19.01 -9.48
N LYS A 441 6.47 -20.19 -8.88
CA LYS A 441 6.27 -20.26 -7.42
C LYS A 441 7.53 -19.78 -6.70
N GLU A 442 7.35 -18.87 -5.78
CA GLU A 442 8.38 -18.45 -4.86
C GLU A 442 8.32 -19.32 -3.61
N ASN A 443 9.22 -20.27 -3.51
CA ASN A 443 9.31 -21.17 -2.35
C ASN A 443 10.51 -20.77 -1.50
N ILE A 444 10.32 -20.77 -0.18
CA ILE A 444 11.39 -20.55 0.80
C ILE A 444 11.34 -21.68 1.82
N LEU A 445 12.49 -22.28 2.09
CA LEU A 445 12.73 -23.22 3.17
C LEU A 445 13.83 -22.64 4.06
N SER A 446 13.56 -22.53 5.34
CA SER A 446 14.48 -21.95 6.30
C SER A 446 14.65 -22.82 7.53
N PHE A 447 15.87 -22.87 8.05
CA PHE A 447 16.21 -23.42 9.35
C PHE A 447 16.88 -22.34 10.19
N PHE A 448 16.51 -22.23 11.46
CA PHE A 448 17.06 -21.20 12.32
C PHE A 448 17.20 -21.67 13.76
N GLY A 449 18.16 -21.08 14.44
CA GLY A 449 18.39 -21.31 15.86
C GLY A 449 18.82 -20.03 16.55
N ARG A 450 18.42 -19.89 17.81
CA ARG A 450 18.77 -18.75 18.66
C ARG A 450 19.06 -19.21 20.07
N VAL A 451 20.17 -18.73 20.64
CA VAL A 451 20.54 -18.94 22.03
C VAL A 451 20.65 -17.57 22.69
N ASN A 452 19.90 -17.38 23.76
CA ASN A 452 20.05 -16.26 24.67
C ASN A 452 20.48 -16.79 26.04
N TYR A 453 21.62 -16.34 26.50
CA TYR A 453 22.16 -16.72 27.81
C TYR A 453 22.43 -15.51 28.67
N THR A 454 21.86 -15.45 29.84
CA THR A 454 22.10 -14.40 30.82
C THR A 454 22.78 -14.97 32.01
N MET A 455 24.03 -14.59 32.23
CA MET A 455 24.85 -15.02 33.35
C MET A 455 24.84 -14.00 34.46
N MET A 456 24.42 -14.39 35.67
CA MET A 456 24.39 -13.58 36.89
C MET A 456 23.60 -12.26 36.74
N ASP A 457 22.60 -12.19 35.87
CA ASP A 457 21.88 -10.95 35.48
C ASP A 457 22.79 -9.79 35.00
N LYS A 458 24.06 -10.11 34.68
CA LYS A 458 25.11 -9.12 34.38
C LYS A 458 25.64 -9.22 32.93
N TYR A 459 25.85 -10.46 32.47
CA TYR A 459 26.39 -10.72 31.13
C TYR A 459 25.32 -11.36 30.27
N LEU A 460 25.09 -10.76 29.11
CA LEU A 460 24.11 -11.23 28.14
C LEU A 460 24.81 -11.65 26.87
N LEU A 461 24.59 -12.91 26.46
CA LEU A 461 25.04 -13.46 25.20
C LEU A 461 23.82 -13.81 24.34
N ALA A 462 23.79 -13.33 23.11
CA ALA A 462 22.78 -13.71 22.13
C ALA A 462 23.48 -14.18 20.84
N VAL A 463 23.17 -15.38 20.41
CA VAL A 463 23.66 -15.95 19.14
C VAL A 463 22.45 -16.39 18.34
N THR A 464 22.39 -15.97 17.07
CA THR A 464 21.35 -16.37 16.13
C THR A 464 21.99 -16.85 14.84
N VAL A 465 21.56 -18.00 14.36
CA VAL A 465 21.97 -18.56 13.05
C VAL A 465 20.71 -18.89 12.28
N ARG A 466 20.72 -18.56 10.98
CA ARG A 466 19.63 -18.89 10.06
C ARG A 466 20.22 -19.25 8.69
N ALA A 467 19.64 -20.28 8.07
CA ALA A 467 19.90 -20.69 6.70
C ALA A 467 18.60 -20.65 5.92
N ASP A 468 18.61 -19.95 4.79
CA ASP A 468 17.46 -19.77 3.90
C ASP A 468 17.77 -20.34 2.52
N GLY A 469 16.96 -21.27 2.03
CA GLY A 469 16.93 -21.73 0.66
C GLY A 469 15.77 -21.09 -0.09
N SER A 470 16.00 -20.51 -1.25
CA SER A 470 14.96 -19.86 -2.06
C SER A 470 14.97 -20.40 -3.48
N SER A 471 13.75 -20.64 -4.04
CA SER A 471 13.60 -21.04 -5.45
C SER A 471 13.96 -19.93 -6.46
N LYS A 472 14.24 -18.70 -5.99
CA LYS A 472 14.73 -17.61 -6.84
C LYS A 472 16.22 -17.75 -7.20
N PHE A 473 16.99 -18.51 -6.42
CA PHE A 473 18.38 -18.82 -6.72
C PHE A 473 18.49 -20.05 -7.62
N GLY A 474 19.40 -20.03 -8.57
CA GLY A 474 19.71 -21.19 -9.42
C GLY A 474 20.28 -22.35 -8.61
N SER A 475 20.22 -23.57 -9.17
CA SER A 475 20.84 -24.76 -8.57
C SER A 475 22.37 -24.55 -8.44
N GLY A 476 22.88 -24.53 -7.22
CA GLY A 476 24.32 -24.41 -6.93
C GLY A 476 24.74 -23.04 -6.35
N ASN A 477 23.82 -22.17 -6.05
CA ASN A 477 24.07 -20.90 -5.33
C ASN A 477 23.50 -20.96 -3.91
#